data_f59c3d313041278163bbbb826e77df81
#
_entry.id   f59c3d313041278163bbbb826e77df81
#
_cell.length_a   1.000
_cell.length_b   1.000
_cell.length_c   1.000
_cell.angle_alpha   90.00
_cell.angle_beta   90.00
_cell.angle_gamma   90.00
#
_symmetry.space_group_name_H-M   'P 1'
#
loop_
_entity.id
_entity.type
_entity.pdbx_description
1 polymer ?
#
loop_
_entity_poly.entity_id
_entity_poly.type
_entity_poly.pdbx_seq_one_letter_code
_entity_poly.pdbx_strand_id
1 'polypeptide(L)'
;YFATFGSELAVVSMLPLFFLETFEGLSPVTAGLLASGFAFMNLVARPTGGHLSDKIGRKKTLSVLILGLAIGYCILSQIDGGWWIPLAVIATMCCSFFVQAGEGAVFAVVPLIQRRMTGQIAGMAGAYGNVGAVCYLTVLSFVDYSTFFLVIAASAAVVFVMVQFMDEPSGQMAEVLPDGTVQLIDVE
;
A
#
# COMPACT_ATOMS: atom_id res chain seq x y z
N TYR A 1 -6.05 -4.02 0.23
CA TYR A 1 -5.88 -3.05 -0.87
C TYR A 1 -6.50 -1.69 -0.54
N PHE A 2 -7.54 -1.67 0.29
CA PHE A 2 -8.10 -0.42 0.83
C PHE A 2 -7.02 0.41 1.56
N ALA A 3 -6.24 -0.21 2.45
CA ALA A 3 -5.22 0.47 3.25
C ALA A 3 -3.91 0.74 2.48
N THR A 4 -3.54 -0.09 1.51
CA THR A 4 -2.33 0.08 0.69
C THR A 4 -2.59 1.04 -0.46
N PHE A 5 -3.24 0.62 -1.52
CA PHE A 5 -3.53 1.43 -2.70
C PHE A 5 -4.41 2.66 -2.39
N GLY A 6 -5.39 2.50 -1.48
CA GLY A 6 -6.23 3.63 -1.06
C GLY A 6 -5.42 4.73 -0.39
N SER A 7 -4.48 4.38 0.49
CA SER A 7 -3.60 5.37 1.10
C SER A 7 -2.58 5.93 0.11
N GLU A 8 -2.06 5.13 -0.82
CA GLU A 8 -1.18 5.62 -1.89
C GLU A 8 -1.85 6.75 -2.67
N LEU A 9 -3.03 6.49 -3.21
CA LEU A 9 -3.76 7.48 -4.03
C LEU A 9 -4.09 8.75 -3.23
N ALA A 10 -4.52 8.60 -1.98
CA ALA A 10 -4.81 9.75 -1.13
C ALA A 10 -3.56 10.58 -0.86
N VAL A 11 -2.46 9.92 -0.48
CA VAL A 11 -1.21 10.61 -0.13
C VAL A 11 -0.55 11.24 -1.36
N VAL A 12 -0.46 10.53 -2.47
CA VAL A 12 0.10 11.09 -3.73
C VAL A 12 -0.66 12.35 -4.14
N SER A 13 -1.98 12.38 -3.96
CA SER A 13 -2.81 13.52 -4.33
C SER A 13 -2.54 14.77 -3.48
N MET A 14 -2.23 14.61 -2.18
CA MET A 14 -2.10 15.72 -1.25
C MET A 14 -0.64 16.06 -0.88
N LEU A 15 0.30 15.16 -1.12
CA LEU A 15 1.67 15.29 -0.65
C LEU A 15 2.40 16.55 -1.16
N PRO A 16 2.20 17.01 -2.42
CA PRO A 16 2.77 18.29 -2.86
C PRO A 16 2.29 19.47 -2.02
N LEU A 17 0.99 19.50 -1.68
CA LEU A 17 0.40 20.57 -0.87
C LEU A 17 0.91 20.47 0.57
N PHE A 18 0.98 19.25 1.13
CA PHE A 18 1.57 19.02 2.44
C PHE A 18 2.99 19.59 2.57
N PHE A 19 3.88 19.30 1.60
CA PHE A 19 5.23 19.86 1.62
C PHE A 19 5.24 21.37 1.50
N LEU A 20 4.38 21.92 0.63
CA LEU A 20 4.31 23.38 0.41
C LEU A 20 3.82 24.12 1.65
N GLU A 21 2.86 23.58 2.39
CA GLU A 21 2.27 24.22 3.57
C GLU A 21 3.09 23.96 4.85
N THR A 22 3.81 22.81 4.91
CA THR A 22 4.59 22.45 6.10
C THR A 22 5.96 23.12 6.12
N PHE A 23 6.59 23.30 4.97
CA PHE A 23 7.96 23.83 4.89
C PHE A 23 8.00 25.21 4.23
N GLU A 24 8.42 26.21 4.98
CA GLU A 24 8.56 27.57 4.48
C GLU A 24 9.62 27.66 3.36
N GLY A 25 9.35 28.50 2.37
CA GLY A 25 10.29 28.81 1.29
C GLY A 25 10.36 27.79 0.16
N LEU A 26 9.54 26.73 0.17
CA LEU A 26 9.43 25.81 -0.97
C LEU A 26 8.60 26.43 -2.11
N SER A 27 9.10 26.29 -3.34
CA SER A 27 8.28 26.59 -4.52
C SER A 27 7.30 25.43 -4.81
N PRO A 28 6.14 25.69 -5.43
CA PRO A 28 5.22 24.63 -5.84
C PRO A 28 5.88 23.55 -6.71
N VAL A 29 6.82 23.95 -7.56
CA VAL A 29 7.58 23.00 -8.41
C VAL A 29 8.47 22.11 -7.56
N THR A 30 9.19 22.69 -6.57
CA THR A 30 10.06 21.92 -5.69
C THR A 30 9.24 20.96 -4.82
N ALA A 31 8.13 21.43 -4.25
CA ALA A 31 7.22 20.57 -3.47
C ALA A 31 6.69 19.40 -4.30
N GLY A 32 6.29 19.64 -5.55
CA GLY A 32 5.86 18.59 -6.47
C GLY A 32 6.96 17.58 -6.79
N LEU A 33 8.21 18.06 -7.01
CA LEU A 33 9.36 17.18 -7.26
C LEU A 33 9.68 16.30 -6.04
N LEU A 34 9.67 16.87 -4.83
CA LEU A 34 9.89 16.10 -3.60
C LEU A 34 8.79 15.05 -3.37
N ALA A 35 7.54 15.43 -3.60
CA ALA A 35 6.41 14.54 -3.50
C ALA A 35 6.42 13.40 -4.55
N SER A 36 6.94 13.66 -5.75
CA SER A 36 7.03 12.65 -6.82
C SER A 36 7.89 11.45 -6.44
N GLY A 37 8.83 11.61 -5.51
CA GLY A 37 9.63 10.51 -4.96
C GLY A 37 8.76 9.41 -4.34
N PHE A 38 7.64 9.78 -3.72
CA PHE A 38 6.68 8.83 -3.18
C PHE A 38 6.11 7.91 -4.28
N ALA A 39 5.63 8.50 -5.38
CA ALA A 39 5.10 7.74 -6.50
C ALA A 39 6.19 6.96 -7.26
N PHE A 40 7.40 7.52 -7.37
CA PHE A 40 8.52 6.89 -8.05
C PHE A 40 8.94 5.56 -7.41
N MET A 41 8.78 5.41 -6.10
CA MET A 41 9.04 4.16 -5.39
C MET A 41 8.24 2.97 -5.93
N ASN A 42 7.13 3.21 -6.63
CA ASN A 42 6.28 2.18 -7.25
C ASN A 42 7.07 1.26 -8.21
N LEU A 43 8.04 1.82 -8.93
CA LEU A 43 8.85 1.05 -9.88
C LEU A 43 9.64 -0.09 -9.23
N VAL A 44 10.02 0.07 -7.97
CA VAL A 44 10.86 -0.90 -7.24
C VAL A 44 10.05 -1.63 -6.17
N ALA A 45 9.22 -0.91 -5.42
CA ALA A 45 8.54 -1.45 -4.25
C ALA A 45 7.48 -2.50 -4.64
N ARG A 46 6.65 -2.23 -5.64
CA ARG A 46 5.56 -3.13 -6.04
C ARG A 46 6.07 -4.49 -6.55
N PRO A 47 7.06 -4.56 -7.47
CA PRO A 47 7.67 -5.83 -7.86
C PRO A 47 8.34 -6.56 -6.68
N THR A 48 9.02 -5.80 -5.81
CA THR A 48 9.68 -6.36 -4.63
C THR A 48 8.67 -7.00 -3.67
N GLY A 49 7.55 -6.35 -3.40
CA GLY A 49 6.49 -6.89 -2.55
C GLY A 49 5.90 -8.19 -3.08
N GLY A 50 5.63 -8.26 -4.39
CA GLY A 50 5.19 -9.49 -5.06
C GLY A 50 6.22 -10.60 -4.92
N HIS A 51 7.48 -10.34 -5.27
CA HIS A 51 8.57 -11.31 -5.17
C HIS A 51 8.81 -11.81 -3.73
N LEU A 52 8.77 -10.91 -2.74
CA LEU A 52 8.88 -11.31 -1.34
C LEU A 52 7.70 -12.19 -0.92
N SER A 53 6.50 -11.87 -1.36
CA SER A 53 5.29 -12.63 -1.08
C SER A 53 5.41 -14.07 -1.57
N ASP A 54 5.93 -14.27 -2.78
CA ASP A 54 6.14 -15.61 -3.35
C ASP A 54 7.27 -16.37 -2.65
N LYS A 55 8.31 -15.68 -2.16
CA LYS A 55 9.52 -16.31 -1.60
C LYS A 55 9.45 -16.60 -0.10
N ILE A 56 8.82 -15.72 0.67
CA ILE A 56 8.85 -15.77 2.17
C ILE A 56 7.53 -16.30 2.73
N GLY A 57 6.47 -16.28 1.91
CA GLY A 57 5.10 -16.58 2.30
C GLY A 57 4.22 -15.32 2.30
N ARG A 58 2.97 -15.49 1.91
CA ARG A 58 2.05 -14.38 1.60
C ARG A 58 1.57 -13.65 2.84
N LYS A 59 1.11 -14.39 3.82
CA LYS A 59 0.63 -13.83 5.12
C LYS A 59 1.75 -13.11 5.85
N LYS A 60 2.94 -13.73 5.90
CA LYS A 60 4.10 -13.18 6.59
C LYS A 60 4.56 -11.87 5.93
N THR A 61 4.67 -11.86 4.61
CA THR A 61 5.05 -10.67 3.85
C THR A 61 4.03 -9.55 4.02
N LEU A 62 2.73 -9.84 3.85
CA LEU A 62 1.68 -8.86 4.08
C LEU A 62 1.72 -8.30 5.51
N SER A 63 1.88 -9.15 6.53
CA SER A 63 1.96 -8.71 7.92
C SER A 63 3.10 -7.72 8.14
N VAL A 64 4.29 -8.02 7.62
CA VAL A 64 5.46 -7.13 7.76
C VAL A 64 5.24 -5.81 7.01
N LEU A 65 4.72 -5.86 5.79
CA LEU A 65 4.50 -4.67 4.97
C LEU A 65 3.40 -3.77 5.52
N ILE A 66 2.29 -4.33 6.01
CA ILE A 66 1.21 -3.55 6.64
C ILE A 66 1.67 -2.95 7.98
N LEU A 67 2.46 -3.68 8.75
CA LEU A 67 3.04 -3.13 9.97
C LEU A 67 4.01 -1.97 9.67
N GLY A 68 4.88 -2.15 8.65
CA GLY A 68 5.78 -1.09 8.17
C GLY A 68 5.03 0.14 7.67
N LEU A 69 3.92 -0.06 6.94
CA LEU A 69 3.01 1.00 6.51
C LEU A 69 2.41 1.74 7.71
N ALA A 70 1.90 1.04 8.72
CA ALA A 70 1.33 1.66 9.92
C ALA A 70 2.38 2.51 10.66
N ILE A 71 3.57 1.97 10.87
CA ILE A 71 4.70 2.69 11.50
C ILE A 71 5.11 3.89 10.63
N GLY A 72 5.21 3.70 9.32
CA GLY A 72 5.54 4.76 8.36
C GLY A 72 4.59 5.95 8.50
N TYR A 73 3.28 5.72 8.48
CA TYR A 73 2.30 6.79 8.65
C TYR A 73 2.31 7.41 10.05
N CYS A 74 2.61 6.65 11.09
CA CYS A 74 2.86 7.21 12.42
C CYS A 74 4.08 8.17 12.43
N ILE A 75 5.13 7.87 11.66
CA ILE A 75 6.28 8.76 11.51
C ILE A 75 5.88 10.00 10.71
N LEU A 76 5.16 9.85 9.60
CA LEU A 76 4.71 10.97 8.78
C LEU A 76 3.81 11.94 9.56
N SER A 77 3.02 11.44 10.51
CA SER A 77 2.18 12.27 11.37
C SER A 77 2.96 13.21 12.29
N GLN A 78 4.25 12.95 12.50
CA GLN A 78 5.12 13.78 13.35
C GLN A 78 5.90 14.83 12.55
N ILE A 79 5.79 14.83 11.22
CA ILE A 79 6.51 15.79 10.37
C ILE A 79 5.86 17.17 10.53
N ASP A 80 6.67 18.13 10.96
CA ASP A 80 6.33 19.54 11.08
C ASP A 80 7.38 20.42 10.38
N GLY A 81 7.18 21.74 10.40
CA GLY A 81 8.09 22.71 9.79
C GLY A 81 9.50 22.78 10.40
N GLY A 82 9.71 22.16 11.56
CA GLY A 82 11.02 22.06 12.20
C GLY A 82 11.90 20.91 11.66
N TRP A 83 11.33 20.02 10.86
CA TRP A 83 12.08 18.90 10.30
C TRP A 83 13.04 19.36 9.21
N TRP A 84 14.19 18.69 9.13
CA TRP A 84 15.08 18.84 8.00
C TRP A 84 14.45 18.20 6.75
N ILE A 85 14.23 19.00 5.70
CA ILE A 85 13.49 18.58 4.48
C ILE A 85 13.98 17.23 3.89
N PRO A 86 15.30 16.98 3.72
CA PRO A 86 15.76 15.69 3.23
C PRO A 86 15.34 14.50 4.10
N LEU A 87 15.30 14.67 5.42
CA LEU A 87 14.85 13.63 6.34
C LEU A 87 13.35 13.36 6.19
N ALA A 88 12.54 14.42 6.04
CA ALA A 88 11.12 14.27 5.76
C ALA A 88 10.86 13.53 4.43
N VAL A 89 11.63 13.86 3.38
CA VAL A 89 11.55 13.17 2.08
C VAL A 89 11.95 11.70 2.20
N ILE A 90 13.03 11.39 2.91
CA ILE A 90 13.45 10.00 3.16
C ILE A 90 12.37 9.24 3.92
N ALA A 91 11.76 9.85 4.95
CA ALA A 91 10.67 9.24 5.70
C ALA A 91 9.46 8.95 4.82
N THR A 92 9.07 9.89 3.93
CA THR A 92 7.97 9.68 2.98
C THR A 92 8.29 8.56 1.98
N MET A 93 9.52 8.49 1.46
CA MET A 93 9.95 7.42 0.55
C MET A 93 9.99 6.05 1.25
N CYS A 94 10.48 5.99 2.48
CA CYS A 94 10.46 4.76 3.28
C CYS A 94 9.02 4.28 3.54
N CYS A 95 8.12 5.17 3.92
CA CYS A 95 6.70 4.85 4.08
C CYS A 95 6.10 4.34 2.76
N SER A 96 6.37 5.04 1.66
CA SER A 96 5.94 4.67 0.31
C SER A 96 6.38 3.27 -0.08
N PHE A 97 7.61 2.87 0.26
CA PHE A 97 8.09 1.51 -0.01
C PHE A 97 7.18 0.46 0.62
N PHE A 98 6.82 0.60 1.90
CA PHE A 98 5.93 -0.36 2.56
C PHE A 98 4.52 -0.35 1.98
N VAL A 99 3.99 0.82 1.64
CA VAL A 99 2.68 0.99 1.01
C VAL A 99 2.61 0.21 -0.31
N GLN A 100 3.54 0.50 -1.21
CA GLN A 100 3.52 0.00 -2.58
C GLN A 100 4.02 -1.44 -2.68
N ALA A 101 4.95 -1.86 -1.82
CA ALA A 101 5.30 -3.27 -1.68
C ALA A 101 4.10 -4.09 -1.16
N GLY A 102 3.31 -3.52 -0.23
CA GLY A 102 2.05 -4.11 0.22
C GLY A 102 1.06 -4.36 -0.90
N GLU A 103 0.99 -3.45 -1.88
CA GLU A 103 0.15 -3.62 -3.07
C GLU A 103 0.61 -4.80 -3.93
N GLY A 104 1.90 -4.90 -4.18
CA GLY A 104 2.49 -6.04 -4.90
C GLY A 104 2.21 -7.36 -4.21
N ALA A 105 2.33 -7.40 -2.88
CA ALA A 105 2.04 -8.58 -2.08
C ALA A 105 0.55 -8.97 -2.13
N VAL A 106 -0.38 -8.00 -2.14
CA VAL A 106 -1.83 -8.28 -2.32
C VAL A 106 -2.08 -8.89 -3.69
N PHE A 107 -1.49 -8.33 -4.76
CA PHE A 107 -1.69 -8.86 -6.11
C PHE A 107 -1.05 -10.24 -6.32
N ALA A 108 -0.03 -10.61 -5.56
CA ALA A 108 0.51 -11.97 -5.56
C ALA A 108 -0.49 -13.01 -4.99
N VAL A 109 -1.41 -12.57 -4.11
CA VAL A 109 -2.46 -13.45 -3.56
C VAL A 109 -3.65 -13.63 -4.51
N VAL A 110 -3.98 -12.60 -5.29
CA VAL A 110 -5.19 -12.56 -6.15
C VAL A 110 -5.37 -13.79 -7.05
N PRO A 111 -4.35 -14.28 -7.81
CA PRO A 111 -4.49 -15.45 -8.68
C PRO A 111 -4.74 -16.75 -7.93
N LEU A 112 -4.40 -16.79 -6.63
CA LEU A 112 -4.48 -17.98 -5.79
C LEU A 112 -5.86 -18.16 -5.15
N ILE A 113 -6.66 -17.10 -5.10
CA ILE A 113 -8.02 -17.19 -4.58
C ILE A 113 -8.90 -18.00 -5.54
N GLN A 114 -8.89 -17.65 -6.82
CA GLN A 114 -9.58 -18.40 -7.88
C GLN A 114 -9.03 -18.00 -9.25
N ARG A 115 -8.24 -18.88 -9.88
CA ARG A 115 -7.55 -18.59 -11.15
C ARG A 115 -8.49 -18.16 -12.28
N ARG A 116 -9.63 -18.83 -12.43
CA ARG A 116 -10.62 -18.48 -13.48
C ARG A 116 -11.20 -17.09 -13.33
N MET A 117 -11.20 -16.53 -12.12
CA MET A 117 -11.77 -15.23 -11.80
C MET A 117 -10.72 -14.18 -11.44
N THR A 118 -9.44 -14.44 -11.74
CA THR A 118 -8.33 -13.54 -11.38
C THR A 118 -8.60 -12.09 -11.77
N GLY A 119 -9.09 -11.85 -12.99
CA GLY A 119 -9.43 -10.50 -13.46
C GLY A 119 -10.57 -9.84 -12.67
N GLN A 120 -11.59 -10.59 -12.29
CA GLN A 120 -12.69 -10.08 -11.48
C GLN A 120 -12.22 -9.76 -10.06
N ILE A 121 -11.44 -10.64 -9.44
CA ILE A 121 -10.89 -10.43 -8.08
C ILE A 121 -9.93 -9.25 -8.08
N ALA A 122 -9.07 -9.14 -9.10
CA ALA A 122 -8.19 -7.99 -9.28
C ALA A 122 -8.98 -6.67 -9.43
N GLY A 123 -10.05 -6.69 -10.22
CA GLY A 123 -10.95 -5.56 -10.39
C GLY A 123 -11.64 -5.15 -9.09
N MET A 124 -12.12 -6.13 -8.31
CA MET A 124 -12.69 -5.89 -6.98
C MET A 124 -11.66 -5.29 -6.02
N ALA A 125 -10.46 -5.85 -5.95
CA ALA A 125 -9.38 -5.30 -5.13
C ALA A 125 -9.09 -3.84 -5.50
N GLY A 126 -8.96 -3.54 -6.81
CA GLY A 126 -8.78 -2.17 -7.30
C GLY A 126 -9.95 -1.24 -6.93
N ALA A 127 -11.20 -1.70 -7.05
CA ALA A 127 -12.37 -0.93 -6.65
C ALA A 127 -12.35 -0.57 -5.15
N TYR A 128 -12.04 -1.52 -4.28
CA TYR A 128 -11.89 -1.26 -2.84
C TYR A 128 -10.72 -0.32 -2.52
N GLY A 129 -9.65 -0.36 -3.29
CA GLY A 129 -8.57 0.62 -3.18
C GLY A 129 -9.05 2.05 -3.49
N ASN A 130 -9.82 2.24 -4.57
CA ASN A 130 -10.41 3.55 -4.89
C ASN A 130 -11.40 4.02 -3.82
N VAL A 131 -12.22 3.12 -3.27
CA VAL A 131 -13.09 3.45 -2.12
C VAL A 131 -12.24 3.92 -0.93
N GLY A 132 -11.12 3.23 -0.65
CA GLY A 132 -10.16 3.65 0.38
C GLY A 132 -9.65 5.06 0.18
N ALA A 133 -9.24 5.40 -1.06
CA ALA A 133 -8.76 6.74 -1.39
C ALA A 133 -9.82 7.81 -1.14
N VAL A 134 -11.07 7.56 -1.58
CA VAL A 134 -12.19 8.49 -1.34
C VAL A 134 -12.44 8.67 0.17
N CYS A 135 -12.45 7.57 0.93
CA CYS A 135 -12.62 7.64 2.39
C CYS A 135 -11.52 8.47 3.04
N TYR A 136 -10.25 8.23 2.71
CA TYR A 136 -9.12 8.96 3.28
C TYR A 136 -9.15 10.45 2.89
N LEU A 137 -9.39 10.78 1.62
CA LEU A 137 -9.49 12.18 1.18
C LEU A 137 -10.68 12.89 1.80
N THR A 138 -11.79 12.17 2.04
CA THR A 138 -12.94 12.72 2.77
C THR A 138 -12.54 13.05 4.21
N VAL A 139 -11.82 12.16 4.89
CA VAL A 139 -11.30 12.44 6.24
C VAL A 139 -10.39 13.65 6.23
N LEU A 140 -9.47 13.76 5.25
CA LEU A 140 -8.57 14.92 5.13
C LEU A 140 -9.31 16.26 5.02
N SER A 141 -10.53 16.26 4.50
CA SER A 141 -11.35 17.48 4.40
C SER A 141 -11.81 18.03 5.77
N PHE A 142 -11.68 17.24 6.84
CA PHE A 142 -12.15 17.60 8.19
C PHE A 142 -11.04 17.65 9.25
N VAL A 143 -9.83 17.18 8.92
CA VAL A 143 -8.71 17.07 9.88
C VAL A 143 -7.43 17.64 9.30
N ASP A 144 -6.45 17.93 10.17
CA ASP A 144 -5.10 18.28 9.78
C ASP A 144 -4.30 17.09 9.26
N TYR A 145 -3.15 17.36 8.62
CA TYR A 145 -2.30 16.32 8.04
C TYR A 145 -1.80 15.29 9.06
N SER A 146 -1.44 15.74 10.28
CA SER A 146 -0.99 14.82 11.33
C SER A 146 -2.07 13.82 11.69
N THR A 147 -3.28 14.28 11.95
CA THR A 147 -4.45 13.43 12.23
C THR A 147 -4.80 12.54 11.03
N PHE A 148 -4.70 13.06 9.81
CA PHE A 148 -4.93 12.28 8.60
C PHE A 148 -3.98 11.09 8.49
N PHE A 149 -2.69 11.29 8.69
CA PHE A 149 -1.73 10.19 8.69
C PHE A 149 -1.99 9.19 9.82
N LEU A 150 -2.39 9.65 11.01
CA LEU A 150 -2.76 8.76 12.12
C LEU A 150 -4.01 7.92 11.81
N VAL A 151 -4.99 8.47 11.11
CA VAL A 151 -6.18 7.70 10.67
C VAL A 151 -5.78 6.59 9.71
N ILE A 152 -4.87 6.86 8.77
CA ILE A 152 -4.34 5.82 7.88
C ILE A 152 -3.57 4.76 8.70
N ALA A 153 -2.71 5.18 9.62
CA ALA A 153 -1.96 4.28 10.49
C ALA A 153 -2.90 3.38 11.33
N ALA A 154 -3.95 3.94 11.90
CA ALA A 154 -4.94 3.20 12.67
C ALA A 154 -5.70 2.19 11.79
N SER A 155 -6.10 2.58 10.58
CA SER A 155 -6.74 1.66 9.63
C SER A 155 -5.80 0.53 9.23
N ALA A 156 -4.52 0.82 9.03
CA ALA A 156 -3.51 -0.19 8.74
C ALA A 156 -3.29 -1.16 9.91
N ALA A 157 -3.35 -0.67 11.15
CA ALA A 157 -3.30 -1.53 12.34
C ALA A 157 -4.50 -2.49 12.40
N VAL A 158 -5.69 -2.04 12.05
CA VAL A 158 -6.87 -2.90 11.92
C VAL A 158 -6.65 -3.96 10.84
N VAL A 159 -6.17 -3.56 9.66
CA VAL A 159 -5.86 -4.49 8.56
C VAL A 159 -4.77 -5.48 8.96
N PHE A 160 -3.74 -5.05 9.70
CA PHE A 160 -2.72 -5.95 10.24
C PHE A 160 -3.34 -7.06 11.09
N VAL A 161 -4.27 -6.70 11.99
CA VAL A 161 -5.00 -7.70 12.80
C VAL A 161 -5.82 -8.63 11.89
N MET A 162 -6.51 -8.11 10.89
CA MET A 162 -7.29 -8.93 9.93
C MET A 162 -6.40 -9.93 9.17
N VAL A 163 -5.19 -9.51 8.75
CA VAL A 163 -4.24 -10.39 8.05
C VAL A 163 -3.83 -11.59 8.93
N GLN A 164 -3.83 -11.45 10.28
CA GLN A 164 -3.50 -12.58 11.15
C GLN A 164 -4.54 -13.72 11.08
N PHE A 165 -5.76 -13.42 10.65
CA PHE A 165 -6.83 -14.42 10.45
C PHE A 165 -6.90 -14.94 9.00
N MET A 166 -6.00 -14.48 8.12
CA MET A 166 -5.93 -14.96 6.75
C MET A 166 -5.32 -16.37 6.73
N ASP A 167 -6.02 -17.31 6.11
CA ASP A 167 -5.46 -18.62 5.79
C ASP A 167 -4.61 -18.51 4.52
N GLU A 168 -3.39 -19.04 4.55
CA GLU A 168 -2.57 -19.12 3.34
C GLU A 168 -3.09 -20.28 2.47
N PRO A 169 -3.31 -20.06 1.17
CA PRO A 169 -3.55 -21.15 0.25
C PRO A 169 -2.35 -22.08 0.28
N SER A 170 -2.54 -23.30 0.74
CA SER A 170 -1.51 -24.33 0.80
C SER A 170 -1.99 -25.59 0.11
N GLY A 171 -1.09 -26.29 -0.57
CA GLY A 171 -1.38 -27.54 -1.24
C GLY A 171 -1.53 -27.42 -2.75
N GLN A 172 -2.16 -28.40 -3.37
CA GLN A 172 -2.34 -28.47 -4.82
C GLN A 172 -3.66 -27.84 -5.25
N MET A 173 -3.58 -26.88 -6.17
CA MET A 173 -4.78 -26.34 -6.83
C MET A 173 -5.06 -27.12 -8.11
N ALA A 174 -6.29 -27.60 -8.25
CA ALA A 174 -6.74 -28.22 -9.49
C ALA A 174 -7.12 -27.15 -10.52
N GLU A 175 -6.39 -27.06 -11.61
CA GLU A 175 -6.75 -26.26 -12.79
C GLU A 175 -7.40 -27.16 -13.84
N VAL A 176 -8.61 -26.84 -14.24
CA VAL A 176 -9.27 -27.50 -15.37
C VAL A 176 -8.90 -26.74 -16.63
N LEU A 177 -8.13 -27.37 -17.50
CA LEU A 177 -7.73 -26.83 -18.80
C LEU A 177 -8.92 -26.69 -19.75
N PRO A 178 -8.82 -25.90 -20.84
CA PRO A 178 -9.90 -25.73 -21.82
C PRO A 178 -10.35 -27.03 -22.49
N ASP A 179 -9.49 -28.06 -22.52
CA ASP A 179 -9.77 -29.39 -23.03
C ASP A 179 -10.49 -30.31 -22.03
N GLY A 180 -10.77 -29.82 -20.81
CA GLY A 180 -11.42 -30.57 -19.74
C GLY A 180 -10.47 -31.38 -18.87
N THR A 181 -9.16 -31.41 -19.16
CA THR A 181 -8.17 -32.07 -18.31
C THR A 181 -7.93 -31.29 -17.01
N VAL A 182 -7.71 -32.05 -15.92
CA VAL A 182 -7.38 -31.44 -14.60
C VAL A 182 -5.87 -31.53 -14.38
N GLN A 183 -5.23 -30.39 -14.29
CA GLN A 183 -3.83 -30.26 -13.90
C GLN A 183 -3.73 -29.83 -12.43
N LEU A 184 -2.99 -30.61 -11.63
CA LEU A 184 -2.67 -30.20 -10.25
C LEU A 184 -1.43 -29.31 -10.30
N ILE A 185 -1.53 -28.13 -9.67
CA ILE A 185 -0.44 -27.16 -9.58
C ILE A 185 -0.12 -27.00 -8.10
N ASP A 186 1.14 -27.21 -7.76
CA ASP A 186 1.62 -26.96 -6.39
C ASP A 186 1.59 -25.47 -6.11
N VAL A 187 0.98 -25.11 -4.98
CA VAL A 187 0.95 -23.73 -4.45
C VAL A 187 1.94 -23.72 -3.30
N GLU A 188 3.21 -23.38 -3.62
CA GLU A 188 4.25 -23.14 -2.62
C GLU A 188 4.13 -21.74 -1.99
#